data_ad778e6b870235c5ea61255de49cb6eb
#
_entry.id   ad778e6b870235c5ea61255de49cb6eb
#
_cell.length_a   1.000
_cell.length_b   1.000
_cell.length_c   1.000
_cell.angle_alpha   90.00
_cell.angle_beta   90.00
_cell.angle_gamma   90.00
#
_symmetry.space_group_name_H-M   'P 1'
#
loop_
_entity.id
_entity.type
_entity.pdbx_description
1 polymer ?
#
loop_
_entity_poly.entity_id
_entity_poly.type
_entity_poly.pdbx_seq_one_letter_code
_entity_poly.pdbx_strand_id
1 'polypeptide(L)'
;MPRWLLPAFLAAAVVFFVAFFLFQTAQAPPPKLRIGLLPVVDALPFIVAEKEGLFEKEGLSVELVYFGSARDRDSAIMSGQVDAALHDPVGALMLIGNGVPIKIVGFLCCAGEGDSNVGFYYVKAPGASQIRTVAISRNTIIEYVASKMVKGDVELVDVPSIANRFQLLVEGKVDAAVLPDPWGTLALSRNATLIAKHRDLVVVVASESLLKTPEGREAVRRLTTALNKAVDLYNANPEKYRDLLADKLRIPAELRQTYQIVWKVKVTEMPRDVFSDAASWLLQKGLVKQQLKYEDCVS
;
A
#
# COMPACT_ATOMS: atom_id res chain seq x y z
N MET A 1 -55.67 37.96 5.20
CA MET A 1 -54.22 38.09 5.51
C MET A 1 -53.80 39.51 5.21
N PRO A 2 -53.12 40.23 6.10
CA PRO A 2 -52.70 41.59 5.86
C PRO A 2 -51.67 41.64 4.73
N ARG A 3 -51.88 42.56 3.78
CA ARG A 3 -51.10 42.68 2.53
C ARG A 3 -49.57 42.94 2.72
N TRP A 4 -49.13 43.28 3.92
CA TRP A 4 -47.72 43.52 4.25
C TRP A 4 -46.96 42.25 4.64
N LEU A 5 -47.59 41.09 4.88
CA LEU A 5 -46.97 39.82 5.19
C LEU A 5 -46.31 39.18 3.94
N LEU A 6 -46.86 39.45 2.74
CA LEU A 6 -46.31 38.88 1.49
C LEU A 6 -44.86 39.35 1.19
N PRO A 7 -44.52 40.66 1.27
CA PRO A 7 -43.16 41.11 1.03
C PRO A 7 -42.17 40.65 2.09
N ALA A 8 -42.62 40.48 3.35
CA ALA A 8 -41.77 39.96 4.44
C ALA A 8 -41.41 38.49 4.23
N PHE A 9 -42.35 37.66 3.75
CA PHE A 9 -42.09 36.25 3.41
C PHE A 9 -41.17 36.13 2.20
N LEU A 10 -41.30 36.96 1.16
CA LEU A 10 -40.42 36.98 0.00
C LEU A 10 -38.98 37.37 0.38
N ALA A 11 -38.82 38.38 1.24
CA ALA A 11 -37.50 38.81 1.71
C ALA A 11 -36.83 37.71 2.56
N ALA A 12 -37.56 37.05 3.45
CA ALA A 12 -37.04 35.93 4.23
C ALA A 12 -36.63 34.71 3.36
N ALA A 13 -37.42 34.38 2.33
CA ALA A 13 -37.11 33.31 1.40
C ALA A 13 -35.86 33.64 0.57
N VAL A 14 -35.67 34.87 0.11
CA VAL A 14 -34.46 35.30 -0.62
C VAL A 14 -33.24 35.24 0.28
N VAL A 15 -33.32 35.70 1.53
CA VAL A 15 -32.22 35.62 2.51
C VAL A 15 -31.85 34.17 2.80
N PHE A 16 -32.87 33.31 2.97
CA PHE A 16 -32.63 31.87 3.18
C PHE A 16 -32.01 31.21 1.96
N PHE A 17 -32.43 31.54 0.75
CA PHE A 17 -31.88 31.01 -0.50
C PHE A 17 -30.45 31.50 -0.73
N VAL A 18 -30.16 32.77 -0.46
CA VAL A 18 -28.80 33.33 -0.55
C VAL A 18 -27.89 32.72 0.51
N ALA A 19 -28.35 32.60 1.74
CA ALA A 19 -27.61 31.95 2.84
C ALA A 19 -27.35 30.45 2.53
N PHE A 20 -28.36 29.74 2.00
CA PHE A 20 -28.21 28.34 1.56
C PHE A 20 -27.23 28.20 0.39
N PHE A 21 -27.27 29.10 -0.58
CA PHE A 21 -26.35 29.12 -1.72
C PHE A 21 -24.93 29.49 -1.28
N LEU A 22 -24.76 30.46 -0.40
CA LEU A 22 -23.47 30.83 0.19
C LEU A 22 -22.89 29.70 1.07
N PHE A 23 -23.74 28.94 1.75
CA PHE A 23 -23.32 27.78 2.53
C PHE A 23 -22.85 26.61 1.64
N GLN A 24 -23.47 26.41 0.47
CA GLN A 24 -23.03 25.42 -0.51
C GLN A 24 -21.72 25.82 -1.22
N THR A 25 -21.47 27.11 -1.43
CA THR A 25 -20.25 27.60 -2.08
C THR A 25 -19.05 27.70 -1.14
N ALA A 26 -19.26 27.60 0.18
CA ALA A 26 -18.21 27.71 1.19
C ALA A 26 -17.50 26.37 1.51
N GLN A 27 -17.90 25.25 0.90
CA GLN A 27 -17.15 24.02 1.04
C GLN A 27 -15.92 24.12 0.13
N ALA A 28 -14.74 24.31 0.75
CA ALA A 28 -13.47 24.16 0.04
C ALA A 28 -13.47 22.81 -0.70
N PRO A 29 -12.94 22.77 -1.93
CA PRO A 29 -12.84 21.49 -2.65
C PRO A 29 -12.13 20.47 -1.76
N PRO A 30 -12.56 19.20 -1.79
CA PRO A 30 -11.97 18.17 -0.95
C PRO A 30 -10.46 18.13 -1.20
N PRO A 31 -9.65 17.93 -0.15
CA PRO A 31 -8.20 17.86 -0.30
C PRO A 31 -7.84 16.75 -1.29
N LYS A 32 -7.09 17.10 -2.34
CA LYS A 32 -6.60 16.13 -3.31
C LYS A 32 -5.40 15.41 -2.70
N LEU A 33 -5.52 14.10 -2.50
CA LEU A 33 -4.45 13.22 -2.01
C LEU A 33 -3.90 12.37 -3.16
N ARG A 34 -2.61 12.49 -3.43
CA ARG A 34 -1.89 11.59 -4.35
C ARG A 34 -1.31 10.46 -3.53
N ILE A 35 -1.72 9.22 -3.82
CA ILE A 35 -1.33 8.03 -3.04
C ILE A 35 -0.49 7.11 -3.90
N GLY A 36 0.77 6.90 -3.49
CA GLY A 36 1.72 6.02 -4.18
C GLY A 36 1.45 4.55 -3.89
N LEU A 37 1.35 3.73 -4.94
CA LEU A 37 1.10 2.30 -4.89
C LEU A 37 2.10 1.51 -5.74
N LEU A 38 2.22 0.23 -5.46
CA LEU A 38 2.83 -0.76 -6.36
C LEU A 38 1.74 -1.67 -6.95
N PRO A 39 1.98 -2.31 -8.12
CA PRO A 39 1.05 -3.29 -8.71
C PRO A 39 1.20 -4.65 -8.00
N VAL A 40 0.84 -4.70 -6.73
CA VAL A 40 0.89 -5.85 -5.82
C VAL A 40 -0.44 -5.97 -5.08
N VAL A 41 -0.72 -7.14 -4.51
CA VAL A 41 -2.02 -7.42 -3.89
C VAL A 41 -2.36 -6.47 -2.75
N ASP A 42 -1.38 -5.92 -2.07
CA ASP A 42 -1.54 -4.95 -0.98
C ASP A 42 -2.34 -3.72 -1.38
N ALA A 43 -2.34 -3.37 -2.68
CA ALA A 43 -3.14 -2.27 -3.23
C ALA A 43 -4.66 -2.57 -3.25
N LEU A 44 -5.10 -3.82 -2.95
CA LEU A 44 -6.50 -4.25 -3.01
C LEU A 44 -7.47 -3.28 -2.29
N PRO A 45 -7.24 -2.86 -1.03
CA PRO A 45 -8.18 -1.96 -0.35
C PRO A 45 -8.34 -0.62 -1.08
N PHE A 46 -7.25 -0.09 -1.66
CA PHE A 46 -7.27 1.17 -2.43
C PHE A 46 -8.01 1.01 -3.76
N ILE A 47 -7.78 -0.09 -4.47
CA ILE A 47 -8.45 -0.39 -5.75
C ILE A 47 -9.96 -0.55 -5.54
N VAL A 48 -10.37 -1.26 -4.50
CA VAL A 48 -11.78 -1.44 -4.15
C VAL A 48 -12.41 -0.12 -3.71
N ALA A 49 -11.70 0.68 -2.89
CA ALA A 49 -12.17 1.99 -2.46
C ALA A 49 -12.40 2.95 -3.65
N GLU A 50 -11.46 3.00 -4.61
CA GLU A 50 -11.61 3.77 -5.86
C GLU A 50 -12.83 3.28 -6.65
N LYS A 51 -12.96 1.97 -6.88
CA LYS A 51 -14.06 1.36 -7.65
C LYS A 51 -15.43 1.66 -7.08
N GLU A 52 -15.55 1.66 -5.75
CA GLU A 52 -16.82 1.86 -5.05
C GLU A 52 -17.12 3.35 -4.72
N GLY A 53 -16.25 4.27 -5.14
CA GLY A 53 -16.37 5.70 -4.83
C GLY A 53 -16.33 5.99 -3.33
N LEU A 54 -15.55 5.21 -2.55
CA LEU A 54 -15.52 5.36 -1.10
C LEU A 54 -14.72 6.58 -0.67
N PHE A 55 -13.74 7.00 -1.46
CA PHE A 55 -12.99 8.22 -1.20
C PHE A 55 -13.89 9.44 -1.28
N GLU A 56 -14.67 9.56 -2.35
CA GLU A 56 -15.64 10.66 -2.56
C GLU A 56 -16.74 10.64 -1.49
N LYS A 57 -17.23 9.45 -1.09
CA LYS A 57 -18.21 9.30 -0.01
C LYS A 57 -17.67 9.76 1.34
N GLU A 58 -16.36 9.68 1.55
CA GLU A 58 -15.66 10.22 2.73
C GLU A 58 -15.21 11.68 2.52
N GLY A 59 -15.61 12.33 1.41
CA GLY A 59 -15.25 13.71 1.11
C GLY A 59 -13.78 13.91 0.78
N LEU A 60 -13.13 12.90 0.16
CA LEU A 60 -11.75 12.93 -0.33
C LEU A 60 -11.72 12.93 -1.85
N SER A 61 -10.78 13.68 -2.43
CA SER A 61 -10.35 13.52 -3.81
C SER A 61 -9.03 12.75 -3.82
N VAL A 62 -9.03 11.51 -4.31
CA VAL A 62 -7.83 10.65 -4.30
C VAL A 62 -7.39 10.35 -5.71
N GLU A 63 -6.07 10.43 -5.93
CA GLU A 63 -5.41 9.98 -7.14
C GLU A 63 -4.44 8.85 -6.78
N LEU A 64 -4.67 7.65 -7.34
CA LEU A 64 -3.80 6.50 -7.15
C LEU A 64 -2.68 6.50 -8.21
N VAL A 65 -1.43 6.60 -7.75
CA VAL A 65 -0.23 6.68 -8.61
C VAL A 65 0.56 5.37 -8.49
N TYR A 66 0.71 4.63 -9.60
CA TYR A 66 1.38 3.34 -9.60
C TYR A 66 2.83 3.45 -10.05
N PHE A 67 3.73 2.81 -9.29
CA PHE A 67 5.17 2.76 -9.54
C PHE A 67 5.63 1.33 -9.88
N GLY A 68 6.67 1.20 -10.70
CA GLY A 68 7.22 -0.11 -11.10
C GLY A 68 8.15 -0.76 -10.07
N SER A 69 8.63 0.02 -9.10
CA SER A 69 9.50 -0.45 -8.03
C SER A 69 9.29 0.35 -6.74
N ALA A 70 9.71 -0.22 -5.60
CA ALA A 70 9.73 0.50 -4.32
C ALA A 70 10.64 1.73 -4.39
N ARG A 71 11.78 1.66 -5.10
CA ARG A 71 12.70 2.79 -5.26
C ARG A 71 12.08 3.98 -5.98
N ASP A 72 11.27 3.73 -7.03
CA ASP A 72 10.58 4.80 -7.77
C ASP A 72 9.51 5.46 -6.87
N ARG A 73 8.73 4.65 -6.14
CA ARG A 73 7.76 5.15 -5.15
C ARG A 73 8.44 6.00 -4.08
N ASP A 74 9.54 5.54 -3.53
CA ASP A 74 10.29 6.22 -2.47
C ASP A 74 10.88 7.54 -2.98
N SER A 75 11.36 7.57 -4.23
CA SER A 75 11.78 8.81 -4.89
C SER A 75 10.63 9.81 -5.04
N ALA A 76 9.42 9.33 -5.36
CA ALA A 76 8.23 10.16 -5.45
C ALA A 76 7.79 10.71 -4.08
N ILE A 77 7.94 9.92 -3.00
CA ILE A 77 7.73 10.38 -1.62
C ILE A 77 8.72 11.50 -1.26
N MET A 78 10.01 11.26 -1.47
CA MET A 78 11.07 12.22 -1.15
C MET A 78 10.94 13.54 -1.91
N SER A 79 10.47 13.50 -3.16
CA SER A 79 10.24 14.68 -4.00
C SER A 79 8.88 15.36 -3.78
N GLY A 80 8.02 14.83 -2.90
CA GLY A 80 6.68 15.35 -2.65
C GLY A 80 5.71 15.19 -3.82
N GLN A 81 5.98 14.25 -4.74
CA GLN A 81 5.06 13.91 -5.83
C GLN A 81 3.83 13.15 -5.33
N VAL A 82 3.91 12.49 -4.19
CA VAL A 82 2.80 11.85 -3.49
C VAL A 82 2.69 12.34 -2.06
N ASP A 83 1.48 12.41 -1.54
CA ASP A 83 1.16 12.93 -0.21
C ASP A 83 1.08 11.81 0.82
N ALA A 84 0.76 10.60 0.37
CA ALA A 84 0.73 9.37 1.13
C ALA A 84 1.15 8.20 0.25
N ALA A 85 1.45 7.05 0.84
CA ALA A 85 1.78 5.85 0.08
C ALA A 85 1.44 4.58 0.85
N LEU A 86 1.08 3.54 0.10
CA LEU A 86 1.16 2.17 0.57
C LEU A 86 2.63 1.77 0.61
N HIS A 87 3.08 1.28 1.74
CA HIS A 87 4.48 1.01 2.00
C HIS A 87 4.66 -0.28 2.80
N ASP A 88 5.89 -0.64 3.04
CA ASP A 88 6.29 -1.66 3.99
C ASP A 88 7.04 -1.03 5.20
N PRO A 89 7.07 -1.70 6.37
CA PRO A 89 7.72 -1.15 7.56
C PRO A 89 9.21 -0.87 7.37
N VAL A 90 9.92 -1.72 6.64
CA VAL A 90 11.38 -1.60 6.45
C VAL A 90 11.72 -0.35 5.65
N GLY A 91 11.09 -0.18 4.49
CA GLY A 91 11.30 0.99 3.65
C GLY A 91 10.80 2.27 4.31
N ALA A 92 9.62 2.26 4.97
CA ALA A 92 9.10 3.41 5.69
C ALA A 92 10.06 3.88 6.80
N LEU A 93 10.51 2.95 7.66
CA LEU A 93 11.44 3.27 8.75
C LEU A 93 12.82 3.67 8.24
N MET A 94 13.28 3.12 7.11
CA MET A 94 14.52 3.56 6.47
C MET A 94 14.42 5.02 6.00
N LEU A 95 13.33 5.40 5.34
CA LEU A 95 13.09 6.78 4.91
C LEU A 95 13.05 7.74 6.11
N ILE A 96 12.27 7.41 7.15
CA ILE A 96 12.15 8.21 8.37
C ILE A 96 13.51 8.36 9.06
N GLY A 97 14.23 7.26 9.23
CA GLY A 97 15.55 7.24 9.87
C GLY A 97 16.65 8.03 9.13
N ASN A 98 16.43 8.27 7.83
CA ASN A 98 17.28 9.13 6.99
C ASN A 98 16.71 10.55 6.80
N GLY A 99 15.72 10.95 7.61
CA GLY A 99 15.24 12.32 7.70
C GLY A 99 14.16 12.69 6.67
N VAL A 100 13.56 11.72 5.99
CA VAL A 100 12.40 12.00 5.11
C VAL A 100 11.19 12.31 6.01
N PRO A 101 10.50 13.46 5.80
CA PRO A 101 9.45 13.92 6.70
C PRO A 101 8.11 13.23 6.42
N ILE A 102 8.03 11.95 6.79
CA ILE A 102 6.83 11.12 6.73
C ILE A 102 6.61 10.41 8.06
N LYS A 103 5.38 9.92 8.28
CA LYS A 103 5.00 9.08 9.43
C LYS A 103 4.21 7.87 8.95
N ILE A 104 4.31 6.77 9.68
CA ILE A 104 3.42 5.62 9.54
C ILE A 104 2.10 6.00 10.21
N VAL A 105 1.00 5.92 9.45
CA VAL A 105 -0.35 6.31 9.89
C VAL A 105 -1.33 5.13 9.94
N GLY A 106 -0.88 3.94 9.59
CA GLY A 106 -1.69 2.73 9.66
C GLY A 106 -0.91 1.48 9.27
N PHE A 107 -1.34 0.34 9.78
CA PHE A 107 -0.84 -1.00 9.46
C PHE A 107 -1.98 -1.82 8.86
N LEU A 108 -1.75 -2.46 7.70
CA LEU A 108 -2.79 -3.12 6.91
C LEU A 108 -2.61 -4.63 6.75
N CYS A 109 -1.61 -5.26 7.32
CA CYS A 109 -1.41 -6.71 7.17
C CYS A 109 -0.46 -7.25 8.21
N CYS A 110 -0.60 -8.33 8.47
CA CYS A 110 -1.01 -9.69 8.60
C CYS A 110 -0.65 -10.09 10.01
N ALA A 111 -1.41 -9.61 10.99
CA ALA A 111 -1.11 -9.84 12.41
C ALA A 111 -1.46 -11.28 12.85
N GLY A 112 -2.40 -11.94 12.16
CA GLY A 112 -2.91 -13.27 12.52
C GLY A 112 -2.80 -14.31 11.40
N GLU A 113 -2.83 -15.58 11.81
CA GLU A 113 -2.92 -16.71 10.88
C GLU A 113 -4.31 -16.74 10.21
N GLY A 114 -4.35 -16.80 8.88
CA GLY A 114 -5.60 -16.80 8.10
C GLY A 114 -6.20 -15.43 7.78
N ASP A 115 -5.56 -14.33 8.20
CA ASP A 115 -5.99 -12.96 7.88
C ASP A 115 -5.75 -12.62 6.40
N SER A 116 -4.69 -13.21 5.81
CA SER A 116 -4.37 -13.07 4.40
C SER A 116 -3.57 -14.27 3.91
N ASN A 117 -3.76 -14.62 2.62
CA ASN A 117 -2.90 -15.57 1.91
C ASN A 117 -1.78 -14.89 1.12
N VAL A 118 -1.65 -13.58 1.22
CA VAL A 118 -0.66 -12.76 0.52
C VAL A 118 0.70 -12.82 1.22
N GLY A 119 1.78 -12.64 0.48
CA GLY A 119 3.11 -12.61 1.07
C GLY A 119 4.24 -12.55 0.06
N PHE A 120 5.45 -12.80 0.57
CA PHE A 120 6.67 -12.87 -0.23
C PHE A 120 7.05 -14.31 -0.47
N TYR A 121 7.31 -14.64 -1.72
CA TYR A 121 7.65 -15.98 -2.17
C TYR A 121 9.14 -16.05 -2.50
N TYR A 122 9.85 -16.95 -1.85
CA TYR A 122 11.18 -17.38 -2.28
C TYR A 122 10.99 -18.58 -3.19
N VAL A 123 11.24 -18.39 -4.46
CA VAL A 123 10.97 -19.37 -5.52
C VAL A 123 12.23 -19.69 -6.32
N LYS A 124 12.40 -20.96 -6.67
CA LYS A 124 13.46 -21.46 -7.54
C LYS A 124 13.00 -21.45 -8.99
N ALA A 125 13.88 -21.04 -9.90
CA ALA A 125 13.61 -21.01 -11.33
C ALA A 125 13.28 -22.40 -11.89
N PRO A 126 12.43 -22.47 -12.95
CA PRO A 126 12.19 -23.72 -13.66
C PRO A 126 13.50 -24.35 -14.14
N GLY A 127 13.68 -25.66 -13.85
CA GLY A 127 14.86 -26.41 -14.29
C GLY A 127 16.17 -26.14 -13.55
N ALA A 128 16.22 -25.18 -12.61
CA ALA A 128 17.43 -24.95 -11.84
C ALA A 128 17.73 -26.16 -10.93
N SER A 129 18.94 -26.73 -11.07
CA SER A 129 19.39 -27.89 -10.26
C SER A 129 19.84 -27.45 -8.85
N GLN A 130 20.49 -26.28 -8.75
CA GLN A 130 20.99 -25.68 -7.51
C GLN A 130 20.74 -24.17 -7.53
N ILE A 131 20.87 -23.54 -6.37
CA ILE A 131 20.70 -22.09 -6.21
C ILE A 131 22.07 -21.50 -5.89
N ARG A 132 22.58 -20.68 -6.81
CA ARG A 132 23.81 -19.90 -6.66
C ARG A 132 23.50 -18.41 -6.69
N THR A 133 22.48 -18.01 -7.44
CA THR A 133 22.05 -16.62 -7.60
C THR A 133 20.62 -16.44 -7.17
N VAL A 134 20.34 -15.37 -6.40
CA VAL A 134 18.98 -15.02 -5.93
C VAL A 134 18.71 -13.56 -6.26
N ALA A 135 17.73 -13.32 -7.13
CA ALA A 135 17.29 -11.96 -7.45
C ALA A 135 16.45 -11.36 -6.31
N ILE A 136 16.88 -10.19 -5.85
CA ILE A 136 16.22 -9.41 -4.80
C ILE A 136 16.10 -7.94 -5.21
N SER A 137 15.59 -7.10 -4.34
CA SER A 137 15.74 -5.62 -4.37
C SER A 137 16.45 -5.19 -3.11
N ARG A 138 17.68 -4.69 -3.22
CA ARG A 138 18.49 -4.27 -2.06
C ARG A 138 17.91 -3.06 -1.37
N ASN A 139 18.11 -2.98 -0.05
CA ASN A 139 17.64 -1.90 0.81
C ASN A 139 16.11 -1.73 0.80
N THR A 140 15.37 -2.83 0.65
CA THR A 140 13.90 -2.87 0.67
C THR A 140 13.43 -4.04 1.52
N ILE A 141 12.10 -4.14 1.71
CA ILE A 141 11.46 -5.29 2.36
C ILE A 141 11.88 -6.62 1.71
N ILE A 142 12.17 -6.63 0.40
CA ILE A 142 12.59 -7.84 -0.31
C ILE A 142 13.94 -8.37 0.24
N GLU A 143 14.91 -7.49 0.53
CA GLU A 143 16.17 -7.91 1.15
C GLU A 143 15.97 -8.36 2.61
N TYR A 144 15.09 -7.66 3.33
CA TYR A 144 14.73 -8.04 4.70
C TYR A 144 14.14 -9.45 4.75
N VAL A 145 13.10 -9.75 3.95
CA VAL A 145 12.49 -11.08 3.95
C VAL A 145 13.42 -12.14 3.36
N ALA A 146 14.27 -11.77 2.37
CA ALA A 146 15.33 -12.65 1.88
C ALA A 146 16.26 -13.06 3.02
N SER A 147 16.66 -12.15 3.90
CA SER A 147 17.52 -12.47 5.07
C SER A 147 16.90 -13.48 6.03
N LYS A 148 15.58 -13.59 6.05
CA LYS A 148 14.85 -14.58 6.88
C LYS A 148 14.71 -15.93 6.17
N MET A 149 14.61 -15.95 4.82
CA MET A 149 14.27 -17.15 4.04
C MET A 149 15.47 -17.78 3.31
N VAL A 150 16.38 -16.98 2.78
CA VAL A 150 17.52 -17.45 1.99
C VAL A 150 18.59 -18.00 2.92
N LYS A 151 19.07 -19.23 2.66
CA LYS A 151 20.10 -19.91 3.43
C LYS A 151 21.25 -20.33 2.50
N GLY A 152 22.43 -20.46 3.11
CA GLY A 152 23.64 -20.85 2.40
C GLY A 152 24.36 -19.67 1.74
N ASP A 153 25.46 -20.01 1.07
CA ASP A 153 26.29 -19.04 0.36
C ASP A 153 25.75 -18.85 -1.05
N VAL A 154 25.04 -17.75 -1.29
CA VAL A 154 24.43 -17.40 -2.57
C VAL A 154 24.72 -15.94 -2.92
N GLU A 155 24.89 -15.68 -4.21
CA GLU A 155 25.00 -14.32 -4.72
C GLU A 155 23.62 -13.65 -4.76
N LEU A 156 23.47 -12.50 -4.10
CA LEU A 156 22.27 -11.69 -4.17
C LEU A 156 22.37 -10.68 -5.32
N VAL A 157 21.59 -10.89 -6.36
CA VAL A 157 21.53 -10.04 -7.56
C VAL A 157 20.47 -8.94 -7.36
N ASP A 158 20.90 -7.67 -7.45
CA ASP A 158 20.00 -6.53 -7.26
C ASP A 158 19.18 -6.25 -8.52
N VAL A 159 17.88 -6.50 -8.46
CA VAL A 159 16.89 -6.27 -9.53
C VAL A 159 15.68 -5.53 -8.95
N PRO A 160 15.68 -4.18 -8.92
CA PRO A 160 14.64 -3.39 -8.28
C PRO A 160 13.23 -3.57 -8.86
N SER A 161 13.13 -3.62 -10.20
CA SER A 161 11.84 -3.82 -10.89
C SER A 161 11.28 -5.21 -10.60
N ILE A 162 10.04 -5.25 -10.09
CA ILE A 162 9.35 -6.50 -9.77
C ILE A 162 9.17 -7.34 -11.05
N ALA A 163 8.72 -6.70 -12.14
CA ALA A 163 8.51 -7.38 -13.42
C ALA A 163 9.81 -7.96 -14.00
N ASN A 164 10.91 -7.20 -13.95
CA ASN A 164 12.21 -7.69 -14.44
C ASN A 164 12.72 -8.85 -13.57
N ARG A 165 12.56 -8.76 -12.25
CA ARG A 165 12.95 -9.84 -11.32
C ARG A 165 12.19 -11.14 -11.62
N PHE A 166 10.88 -11.04 -11.87
CA PHE A 166 10.07 -12.17 -12.33
C PHE A 166 10.54 -12.71 -13.68
N GLN A 167 10.80 -11.84 -14.66
CA GLN A 167 11.22 -12.25 -15.99
C GLN A 167 12.56 -12.99 -15.97
N LEU A 168 13.56 -12.48 -15.24
CA LEU A 168 14.86 -13.14 -15.09
C LEU A 168 14.74 -14.53 -14.45
N LEU A 169 13.80 -14.69 -13.49
CA LEU A 169 13.53 -15.99 -12.88
C LEU A 169 12.96 -17.00 -13.88
N VAL A 170 11.90 -16.62 -14.61
CA VAL A 170 11.24 -17.57 -15.53
C VAL A 170 12.07 -17.90 -16.76
N GLU A 171 12.98 -17.01 -17.15
CA GLU A 171 13.97 -17.24 -18.19
C GLU A 171 15.21 -18.06 -17.72
N GLY A 172 15.28 -18.39 -16.42
CA GLY A 172 16.43 -19.09 -15.84
C GLY A 172 17.74 -18.28 -15.86
N LYS A 173 17.64 -16.94 -15.89
CA LYS A 173 18.80 -16.01 -15.82
C LYS A 173 19.29 -15.82 -14.40
N VAL A 174 18.48 -16.16 -13.42
CA VAL A 174 18.81 -16.30 -12.00
C VAL A 174 18.25 -17.63 -11.52
N ASP A 175 18.92 -18.25 -10.54
CA ASP A 175 18.48 -19.57 -10.05
C ASP A 175 17.26 -19.48 -9.14
N ALA A 176 17.07 -18.35 -8.46
CA ALA A 176 15.92 -18.09 -7.60
C ALA A 176 15.63 -16.60 -7.50
N ALA A 177 14.46 -16.27 -6.97
CA ALA A 177 14.07 -14.89 -6.69
C ALA A 177 13.16 -14.79 -5.46
N VAL A 178 13.14 -13.60 -4.85
CA VAL A 178 12.12 -13.23 -3.86
C VAL A 178 11.13 -12.27 -4.51
N LEU A 179 9.87 -12.67 -4.56
CA LEU A 179 8.78 -11.98 -5.28
C LEU A 179 7.59 -11.73 -4.34
N PRO A 180 6.96 -10.54 -4.39
CA PRO A 180 5.68 -10.30 -3.73
C PRO A 180 4.54 -10.94 -4.52
N ASP A 181 3.35 -11.14 -3.90
CA ASP A 181 2.14 -11.48 -4.64
C ASP A 181 1.62 -10.28 -5.48
N PRO A 182 1.05 -10.55 -6.67
CA PRO A 182 0.75 -11.87 -7.27
C PRO A 182 1.93 -12.50 -8.04
N TRP A 183 3.08 -11.86 -8.10
CA TRP A 183 4.24 -12.28 -8.89
C TRP A 183 4.82 -13.61 -8.43
N GLY A 184 4.75 -13.89 -7.11
CA GLY A 184 5.13 -15.19 -6.55
C GLY A 184 4.22 -16.30 -7.06
N THR A 185 2.92 -16.12 -6.96
CA THR A 185 1.94 -17.09 -7.47
C THR A 185 2.05 -17.26 -8.99
N LEU A 186 2.30 -16.16 -9.72
CA LEU A 186 2.53 -16.21 -11.15
C LEU A 186 3.79 -17.03 -11.50
N ALA A 187 4.85 -16.92 -10.72
CA ALA A 187 6.06 -17.73 -10.92
C ALA A 187 5.76 -19.23 -10.75
N LEU A 188 4.95 -19.61 -9.77
CA LEU A 188 4.55 -21.00 -9.58
C LEU A 188 3.74 -21.54 -10.77
N SER A 189 2.87 -20.74 -11.39
CA SER A 189 2.15 -21.13 -12.61
C SER A 189 3.05 -21.26 -13.82
N ARG A 190 4.26 -20.72 -13.77
CA ARG A 190 5.32 -20.87 -14.77
C ARG A 190 6.35 -21.94 -14.41
N ASN A 191 5.96 -22.95 -13.62
CA ASN A 191 6.78 -24.08 -13.18
C ASN A 191 7.96 -23.70 -12.27
N ALA A 192 7.97 -22.52 -11.65
CA ALA A 192 8.89 -22.25 -10.56
C ALA A 192 8.53 -23.08 -9.32
N THR A 193 9.49 -23.40 -8.48
CA THR A 193 9.29 -24.20 -7.27
C THR A 193 9.31 -23.30 -6.04
N LEU A 194 8.26 -23.37 -5.21
CA LEU A 194 8.25 -22.68 -3.91
C LEU A 194 9.27 -23.30 -2.96
N ILE A 195 10.14 -22.47 -2.39
CA ILE A 195 11.11 -22.88 -1.36
C ILE A 195 10.60 -22.43 0.02
N ALA A 196 10.22 -21.17 0.14
CA ALA A 196 9.70 -20.61 1.37
C ALA A 196 8.72 -19.46 1.08
N LYS A 197 7.88 -19.16 2.04
CA LYS A 197 6.98 -18.01 2.03
C LYS A 197 7.11 -17.22 3.32
N HIS A 198 7.12 -15.90 3.22
CA HIS A 198 7.06 -14.99 4.35
C HIS A 198 5.74 -14.21 4.28
N ARG A 199 5.12 -13.95 5.43
CA ARG A 199 3.91 -13.12 5.51
C ARG A 199 4.22 -11.70 5.00
N ASP A 200 3.22 -11.05 4.49
CA ASP A 200 3.33 -9.65 4.11
C ASP A 200 3.34 -8.72 5.32
N LEU A 201 3.91 -7.55 5.16
CA LEU A 201 3.96 -6.49 6.16
C LEU A 201 3.68 -5.17 5.44
N VAL A 202 2.53 -4.59 5.71
CA VAL A 202 2.01 -3.44 4.95
C VAL A 202 1.68 -2.29 5.89
N VAL A 203 2.15 -1.10 5.56
CA VAL A 203 1.83 0.14 6.26
C VAL A 203 1.32 1.20 5.28
N VAL A 204 0.60 2.17 5.79
CA VAL A 204 0.33 3.44 5.11
C VAL A 204 1.23 4.49 5.71
N VAL A 205 1.92 5.24 4.87
CA VAL A 205 2.68 6.42 5.28
C VAL A 205 2.01 7.68 4.75
N ALA A 206 2.17 8.78 5.48
CA ALA A 206 1.71 10.11 5.08
C ALA A 206 2.81 11.13 5.34
N SER A 207 2.88 12.17 4.49
CA SER A 207 3.83 13.26 4.67
C SER A 207 3.54 14.05 5.95
N GLU A 208 4.58 14.49 6.64
CA GLU A 208 4.40 15.34 7.83
C GLU A 208 3.73 16.67 7.48
N SER A 209 3.92 17.19 6.26
CA SER A 209 3.22 18.39 5.80
C SER A 209 1.70 18.21 5.80
N LEU A 210 1.21 17.04 5.37
CA LEU A 210 -0.20 16.68 5.45
C LEU A 210 -0.65 16.57 6.92
N LEU A 211 0.12 15.94 7.78
CA LEU A 211 -0.23 15.69 9.18
C LEU A 211 -0.15 16.93 10.08
N LYS A 212 0.55 17.99 9.67
CA LYS A 212 0.64 19.24 10.44
C LYS A 212 -0.68 19.99 10.53
N THR A 213 -1.57 19.85 9.56
CA THR A 213 -2.86 20.55 9.54
C THR A 213 -3.99 19.68 10.12
N PRO A 214 -5.00 20.27 10.80
CA PRO A 214 -6.17 19.54 11.24
C PRO A 214 -6.91 18.85 10.09
N GLU A 215 -7.02 19.53 8.95
CA GLU A 215 -7.68 19.04 7.72
C GLU A 215 -6.95 17.82 7.14
N GLY A 216 -5.62 17.84 7.16
CA GLY A 216 -4.78 16.73 6.68
C GLY A 216 -4.88 15.51 7.60
N ARG A 217 -4.88 15.69 8.92
CA ARG A 217 -5.12 14.59 9.87
C ARG A 217 -6.52 13.99 9.69
N GLU A 218 -7.52 14.84 9.48
CA GLU A 218 -8.88 14.39 9.20
C GLU A 218 -8.95 13.64 7.86
N ALA A 219 -8.22 14.09 6.83
CA ALA A 219 -8.13 13.39 5.55
C ALA A 219 -7.53 11.98 5.70
N VAL A 220 -6.48 11.82 6.50
CA VAL A 220 -5.91 10.50 6.82
C VAL A 220 -6.91 9.61 7.57
N ARG A 221 -7.66 10.15 8.53
CA ARG A 221 -8.71 9.41 9.25
C ARG A 221 -9.81 8.93 8.30
N ARG A 222 -10.26 9.80 7.38
CA ARG A 222 -11.25 9.46 6.34
C ARG A 222 -10.71 8.43 5.35
N LEU A 223 -9.44 8.53 4.96
CA LEU A 223 -8.77 7.52 4.16
C LEU A 223 -8.82 6.14 4.84
N THR A 224 -8.45 6.07 6.11
CA THR A 224 -8.56 4.84 6.91
C THR A 224 -9.99 4.27 6.91
N THR A 225 -10.99 5.13 7.07
CA THR A 225 -12.41 4.73 7.03
C THR A 225 -12.80 4.16 5.67
N ALA A 226 -12.38 4.79 4.58
CA ALA A 226 -12.64 4.31 3.22
C ALA A 226 -11.98 2.95 2.96
N LEU A 227 -10.72 2.77 3.36
CA LEU A 227 -9.99 1.51 3.22
C LEU A 227 -10.66 0.38 4.02
N ASN A 228 -11.07 0.63 5.26
CA ASN A 228 -11.76 -0.35 6.09
C ASN A 228 -13.11 -0.79 5.48
N LYS A 229 -13.88 0.16 4.94
CA LYS A 229 -15.12 -0.15 4.20
C LYS A 229 -14.84 -0.95 2.93
N ALA A 230 -13.75 -0.66 2.22
CA ALA A 230 -13.34 -1.41 1.04
C ALA A 230 -13.04 -2.88 1.38
N VAL A 231 -12.35 -3.13 2.50
CA VAL A 231 -12.10 -4.50 3.00
C VAL A 231 -13.41 -5.22 3.32
N ASP A 232 -14.37 -4.54 3.98
CA ASP A 232 -15.68 -5.14 4.28
C ASP A 232 -16.45 -5.50 2.99
N LEU A 233 -16.47 -4.59 2.01
CA LEU A 233 -17.14 -4.84 0.73
C LEU A 233 -16.47 -5.95 -0.08
N TYR A 234 -15.14 -6.00 -0.07
CA TYR A 234 -14.40 -7.08 -0.70
C TYR A 234 -14.74 -8.43 -0.07
N ASN A 235 -14.70 -8.53 1.25
CA ASN A 235 -14.98 -9.76 1.98
C ASN A 235 -16.44 -10.24 1.83
N ALA A 236 -17.37 -9.31 1.65
CA ALA A 236 -18.78 -9.65 1.41
C ALA A 236 -19.00 -10.30 0.02
N ASN A 237 -18.23 -9.91 -0.99
CA ASN A 237 -18.32 -10.46 -2.35
C ASN A 237 -16.99 -10.32 -3.11
N PRO A 238 -15.98 -11.17 -2.88
CA PRO A 238 -14.68 -11.12 -3.55
C PRO A 238 -14.79 -11.27 -5.08
N GLU A 239 -15.75 -12.09 -5.55
CA GLU A 239 -15.97 -12.37 -6.97
C GLU A 239 -16.29 -11.11 -7.78
N LYS A 240 -17.00 -10.15 -7.17
CA LYS A 240 -17.32 -8.85 -7.79
C LYS A 240 -16.07 -8.09 -8.25
N TYR A 241 -14.95 -8.28 -7.59
CA TYR A 241 -13.72 -7.53 -7.80
C TYR A 241 -12.65 -8.31 -8.56
N ARG A 242 -12.91 -9.59 -8.87
CA ARG A 242 -11.92 -10.49 -9.49
C ARG A 242 -11.30 -9.90 -10.76
N ASP A 243 -12.12 -9.51 -11.73
CA ASP A 243 -11.62 -8.99 -13.01
C ASP A 243 -10.91 -7.64 -12.84
N LEU A 244 -11.46 -6.75 -12.01
CA LEU A 244 -10.85 -5.48 -11.69
C LEU A 244 -9.44 -5.67 -11.09
N LEU A 245 -9.32 -6.54 -10.09
CA LEU A 245 -8.03 -6.83 -9.44
C LEU A 245 -7.08 -7.50 -10.43
N ALA A 246 -7.58 -8.44 -11.25
CA ALA A 246 -6.76 -9.09 -12.27
C ALA A 246 -6.17 -8.08 -13.26
N ASP A 247 -6.95 -7.09 -13.69
CA ASP A 247 -6.48 -6.05 -14.61
C ASP A 247 -5.48 -5.09 -13.93
N LYS A 248 -5.81 -4.59 -12.75
CA LYS A 248 -4.96 -3.64 -12.00
C LYS A 248 -3.64 -4.27 -11.54
N LEU A 249 -3.66 -5.55 -11.14
CA LEU A 249 -2.50 -6.31 -10.67
C LEU A 249 -1.77 -7.05 -11.82
N ARG A 250 -2.27 -6.94 -13.05
CA ARG A 250 -1.73 -7.59 -14.25
C ARG A 250 -1.68 -9.13 -14.12
N ILE A 251 -2.72 -9.72 -13.51
CA ILE A 251 -2.84 -11.18 -13.38
C ILE A 251 -3.19 -11.74 -14.75
N PRO A 252 -2.43 -12.72 -15.27
CA PRO A 252 -2.71 -13.34 -16.55
C PRO A 252 -4.08 -14.02 -16.61
N ALA A 253 -4.65 -14.09 -17.82
CA ALA A 253 -6.00 -14.60 -18.03
C ALA A 253 -6.19 -16.04 -17.50
N GLU A 254 -5.16 -16.89 -17.61
CA GLU A 254 -5.15 -18.27 -17.13
C GLU A 254 -5.26 -18.40 -15.61
N LEU A 255 -4.89 -17.37 -14.84
CA LEU A 255 -4.97 -17.37 -13.38
C LEU A 255 -6.18 -16.63 -12.82
N ARG A 256 -6.90 -15.85 -13.64
CA ARG A 256 -8.02 -15.02 -13.17
C ARG A 256 -9.10 -15.78 -12.43
N GLN A 257 -9.37 -17.02 -12.85
CA GLN A 257 -10.40 -17.87 -12.26
C GLN A 257 -9.93 -18.65 -11.03
N THR A 258 -8.64 -18.90 -10.90
CA THR A 258 -8.06 -19.76 -9.86
C THR A 258 -7.35 -18.98 -8.77
N TYR A 259 -6.88 -17.76 -9.07
CA TYR A 259 -6.20 -16.92 -8.10
C TYR A 259 -7.20 -16.25 -7.17
N GLN A 260 -7.24 -16.72 -5.94
CA GLN A 260 -8.09 -16.17 -4.89
C GLN A 260 -7.27 -15.38 -3.89
N ILE A 261 -7.68 -14.15 -3.62
CA ILE A 261 -7.08 -13.30 -2.61
C ILE A 261 -7.93 -13.41 -1.33
N VAL A 262 -7.30 -13.78 -0.23
CA VAL A 262 -7.87 -13.67 1.11
C VAL A 262 -7.31 -12.41 1.74
N TRP A 263 -8.17 -11.46 2.10
CA TRP A 263 -7.79 -10.20 2.73
C TRP A 263 -8.85 -9.79 3.75
N LYS A 264 -8.61 -10.05 5.03
CA LYS A 264 -9.55 -9.74 6.11
C LYS A 264 -9.07 -8.60 7.02
N VAL A 265 -7.87 -8.09 6.76
CA VAL A 265 -7.21 -7.13 7.64
C VAL A 265 -7.70 -5.72 7.37
N LYS A 266 -8.14 -5.06 8.42
CA LYS A 266 -8.44 -3.62 8.46
C LYS A 266 -7.22 -2.84 8.92
N VAL A 267 -7.22 -1.53 8.64
CA VAL A 267 -6.17 -0.63 9.13
C VAL A 267 -6.19 -0.61 10.66
N THR A 268 -5.06 -0.89 11.25
CA THR A 268 -4.82 -0.85 12.69
C THR A 268 -3.59 0.00 13.00
N GLU A 269 -3.26 0.17 14.27
CA GLU A 269 -1.98 0.69 14.70
C GLU A 269 -0.85 -0.30 14.38
N MET A 270 0.34 0.19 14.07
CA MET A 270 1.50 -0.66 13.80
C MET A 270 1.92 -1.45 15.04
N PRO A 271 2.03 -2.79 14.98
CA PRO A 271 2.49 -3.58 16.12
C PRO A 271 3.93 -3.24 16.51
N ARG A 272 4.20 -3.12 17.82
CA ARG A 272 5.52 -2.73 18.34
C ARG A 272 6.60 -3.78 18.05
N ASP A 273 6.27 -5.05 18.00
CA ASP A 273 7.19 -6.14 17.64
C ASP A 273 7.61 -6.05 16.18
N VAL A 274 6.68 -5.78 15.25
CA VAL A 274 6.97 -5.55 13.83
C VAL A 274 7.88 -4.33 13.64
N PHE A 275 7.57 -3.24 14.36
CA PHE A 275 8.43 -2.04 14.39
C PHE A 275 9.84 -2.38 14.85
N SER A 276 9.97 -3.03 16.01
CA SER A 276 11.25 -3.31 16.66
C SER A 276 12.12 -4.24 15.81
N ASP A 277 11.54 -5.27 15.17
CA ASP A 277 12.29 -6.19 14.30
C ASP A 277 12.80 -5.47 13.04
N ALA A 278 11.95 -4.69 12.38
CA ALA A 278 12.35 -3.90 11.21
C ALA A 278 13.41 -2.84 11.54
N ALA A 279 13.23 -2.08 12.63
CA ALA A 279 14.18 -1.06 13.08
C ALA A 279 15.54 -1.66 13.46
N SER A 280 15.54 -2.80 14.15
CA SER A 280 16.77 -3.52 14.53
C SER A 280 17.52 -4.03 13.31
N TRP A 281 16.82 -4.60 12.33
CA TRP A 281 17.45 -5.04 11.07
C TRP A 281 18.09 -3.88 10.30
N LEU A 282 17.39 -2.73 10.21
CA LEU A 282 17.91 -1.54 9.55
C LEU A 282 19.19 -1.02 10.21
N LEU A 283 19.22 -1.00 11.55
CA LEU A 283 20.39 -0.56 12.32
C LEU A 283 21.57 -1.55 12.12
N GLN A 284 21.33 -2.85 12.19
CA GLN A 284 22.34 -3.89 11.96
C GLN A 284 22.92 -3.84 10.55
N LYS A 285 22.10 -3.49 9.56
CA LYS A 285 22.55 -3.31 8.16
C LYS A 285 23.26 -1.97 7.92
N GLY A 286 23.27 -1.07 8.90
CA GLY A 286 23.80 0.28 8.74
C GLY A 286 22.98 1.18 7.80
N LEU A 287 21.71 0.83 7.55
CA LEU A 287 20.78 1.60 6.70
C LEU A 287 20.17 2.79 7.43
N VAL A 288 20.22 2.78 8.76
CA VAL A 288 19.94 3.92 9.62
C VAL A 288 21.08 4.11 10.60
N LYS A 289 21.34 5.35 11.02
CA LYS A 289 22.51 5.71 11.85
C LYS A 289 22.28 5.50 13.35
N GLN A 290 21.04 5.46 13.78
CA GLN A 290 20.66 5.37 15.20
C GLN A 290 19.39 4.55 15.38
N GLN A 291 19.18 4.10 16.64
CA GLN A 291 17.96 3.41 17.01
C GLN A 291 16.75 4.33 16.82
N LEU A 292 15.75 3.84 16.07
CA LEU A 292 14.48 4.54 15.88
C LEU A 292 13.57 4.34 17.10
N LYS A 293 12.81 5.38 17.43
CA LYS A 293 11.79 5.32 18.48
C LYS A 293 10.41 5.22 17.81
N TYR A 294 9.56 4.38 18.37
CA TYR A 294 8.23 4.16 17.85
C TYR A 294 7.42 5.45 17.72
N GLU A 295 7.44 6.27 18.77
CA GLU A 295 6.70 7.52 18.89
C GLU A 295 7.17 8.60 17.89
N ASP A 296 8.41 8.50 17.43
CA ASP A 296 8.96 9.40 16.40
C ASP A 296 8.59 8.97 14.98
N CYS A 297 8.13 7.73 14.78
CA CYS A 297 7.87 7.13 13.47
C CYS A 297 6.39 6.89 13.18
N VAL A 298 5.60 6.62 14.21
CA VAL A 298 4.17 6.25 14.11
C VAL A 298 3.31 7.41 14.64
N SER A 299 2.19 7.69 13.95
CA SER A 299 1.28 8.79 14.28
C SER A 299 -0.12 8.26 14.60
#